data_e2fc4b44fcae56ce1468e0e494081bf0
#
_entry.id   e2fc4b44fcae56ce1468e0e494081bf0
#
_cell.length_a   1.000
_cell.length_b   1.000
_cell.length_c   1.000
_cell.angle_alpha   90.00
_cell.angle_beta   90.00
_cell.angle_gamma   90.00
#
_symmetry.space_group_name_H-M   'P 1'
#
loop_
_entity.id
_entity.type
_entity.pdbx_description
1 polymer ?
#
loop_
_entity_poly.entity_id
_entity_poly.type
_entity_poly.pdbx_seq_one_letter_code
_entity_poly.pdbx_strand_id
1 'polypeptide(L)'
;VEAEEGGLFRSDDGGETWEKLSDNADIRGRPWYFTHIFADPQNPDIIWDLCYNVWKSIDGGRTFAQVTTPHGDNHDLWIDPRNPQRMINGNDGGACVSYNGGASWSSIYNQPTAEFYHVAADNHYPYRVHGTQQDSSAIRVPSRSYKGAILMSDCDPVGFSESGDIAVKPDDPEISYSVYPGGIIN
;
A
#
# COMPACT_ATOMS: atom_id res chain seq x y z
N VAL A 1 -13.84 6.26 -13.78
CA VAL A 1 -13.58 7.12 -14.94
C VAL A 1 -13.34 8.53 -14.45
N GLU A 2 -12.23 9.12 -14.87
CA GLU A 2 -11.97 10.54 -14.66
C GLU A 2 -12.92 11.35 -15.53
N ALA A 3 -13.93 11.90 -14.92
CA ALA A 3 -14.86 12.80 -15.56
C ALA A 3 -15.20 13.93 -14.60
N GLU A 4 -15.43 15.14 -15.14
CA GLU A 4 -15.80 16.31 -14.35
C GLU A 4 -17.08 16.04 -13.54
N GLU A 5 -18.02 15.29 -14.11
CA GLU A 5 -19.22 14.81 -13.44
C GLU A 5 -19.15 13.33 -13.05
N GLY A 6 -18.00 12.88 -12.63
CA GLY A 6 -17.79 11.50 -12.19
C GLY A 6 -18.66 11.12 -11.00
N GLY A 7 -18.70 9.85 -10.67
CA GLY A 7 -19.48 9.31 -9.56
C GLY A 7 -19.47 7.79 -9.58
N LEU A 8 -20.19 7.20 -8.65
CA LEU A 8 -20.46 5.78 -8.65
C LEU A 8 -21.77 5.53 -9.40
N PHE A 9 -21.72 4.64 -10.38
CA PHE A 9 -22.86 4.23 -11.18
C PHE A 9 -23.10 2.74 -11.04
N ARG A 10 -24.37 2.34 -11.08
CA ARG A 10 -24.81 0.95 -11.07
C ARG A 10 -25.72 0.66 -12.23
N SER A 11 -25.58 -0.53 -12.80
CA SER A 11 -26.53 -1.12 -13.75
C SER A 11 -27.06 -2.42 -13.16
N ASP A 12 -28.36 -2.65 -13.25
CA ASP A 12 -29.03 -3.89 -12.86
C ASP A 12 -29.53 -4.70 -14.07
N ASP A 13 -29.27 -4.22 -15.31
CA ASP A 13 -29.72 -4.81 -16.57
C ASP A 13 -28.57 -5.18 -17.53
N GLY A 14 -27.39 -5.45 -16.99
CA GLY A 14 -26.23 -5.85 -17.80
C GLY A 14 -25.55 -4.71 -18.56
N GLY A 15 -25.78 -3.47 -18.13
CA GLY A 15 -25.14 -2.28 -18.68
C GLY A 15 -25.99 -1.54 -19.71
N GLU A 16 -27.26 -1.93 -19.89
CA GLU A 16 -28.16 -1.23 -20.79
C GLU A 16 -28.60 0.14 -20.25
N THR A 17 -28.83 0.21 -18.94
CA THR A 17 -29.09 1.46 -18.22
C THR A 17 -28.20 1.62 -16.99
N TRP A 18 -27.95 2.86 -16.60
CA TRP A 18 -27.07 3.20 -15.48
C TRP A 18 -27.71 4.24 -14.58
N GLU A 19 -27.76 3.95 -13.28
CA GLU A 19 -28.17 4.89 -12.22
C GLU A 19 -26.93 5.45 -11.53
N LYS A 20 -26.86 6.78 -11.36
CA LYS A 20 -25.84 7.40 -10.53
C LYS A 20 -26.25 7.27 -9.07
N LEU A 21 -25.44 6.57 -8.28
CA LEU A 21 -25.74 6.26 -6.88
C LEU A 21 -25.10 7.24 -5.91
N SER A 22 -23.89 7.72 -6.20
CA SER A 22 -23.14 8.58 -5.28
C SER A 22 -22.27 9.58 -6.03
N ASP A 23 -22.22 10.81 -5.48
CA ASP A 23 -21.32 11.89 -5.87
C ASP A 23 -20.15 12.04 -4.88
N ASN A 24 -20.04 11.18 -3.87
CA ASN A 24 -19.07 11.32 -2.81
C ASN A 24 -17.66 11.44 -3.38
N ALA A 25 -16.99 12.56 -3.11
CA ALA A 25 -15.62 12.80 -3.56
C ALA A 25 -14.59 11.95 -2.82
N ASP A 26 -14.89 11.52 -1.59
CA ASP A 26 -13.96 10.74 -0.76
C ASP A 26 -13.67 9.35 -1.32
N ILE A 27 -14.63 8.77 -2.08
CA ILE A 27 -14.45 7.49 -2.76
C ILE A 27 -13.79 7.63 -4.15
N ARG A 28 -13.30 8.80 -4.51
CA ARG A 28 -12.70 9.08 -5.83
C ARG A 28 -11.32 9.73 -5.71
N GLY A 29 -10.58 9.42 -4.64
CA GLY A 29 -9.23 9.92 -4.46
C GLY A 29 -8.25 9.33 -5.47
N ARG A 30 -7.53 10.15 -6.22
CA ARG A 30 -6.56 9.73 -7.27
C ARG A 30 -7.14 8.74 -8.29
N PRO A 31 -8.26 9.01 -8.97
CA PRO A 31 -8.90 8.07 -9.89
C PRO A 31 -8.02 7.67 -11.07
N TRP A 32 -7.06 8.50 -11.44
CA TRP A 32 -6.05 8.27 -12.47
C TRP A 32 -4.97 7.26 -12.04
N TYR A 33 -4.91 6.87 -10.78
CA TYR A 33 -3.86 6.00 -10.25
C TYR A 33 -4.42 4.75 -9.56
N PHE A 34 -5.22 4.88 -8.49
CA PHE A 34 -5.62 3.73 -7.69
C PHE A 34 -7.00 3.86 -7.01
N THR A 35 -8.00 4.36 -7.68
CA THR A 35 -9.38 4.22 -7.19
C THR A 35 -9.97 2.94 -7.74
N HIS A 36 -10.20 1.97 -6.87
CA HIS A 36 -10.71 0.66 -7.25
C HIS A 36 -11.98 0.32 -6.47
N ILE A 37 -12.93 -0.32 -7.17
CA ILE A 37 -14.18 -0.77 -6.58
C ILE A 37 -14.28 -2.30 -6.63
N PHE A 38 -14.71 -2.90 -5.52
CA PHE A 38 -14.89 -4.33 -5.37
C PHE A 38 -16.30 -4.63 -4.86
N ALA A 39 -17.02 -5.53 -5.51
CA ALA A 39 -18.28 -6.03 -5.02
C ALA A 39 -18.06 -7.27 -4.14
N ASP A 40 -18.85 -7.39 -3.09
CA ASP A 40 -18.89 -8.63 -2.31
C ASP A 40 -19.42 -9.76 -3.20
N PRO A 41 -18.72 -10.91 -3.24
CA PRO A 41 -19.09 -12.01 -4.15
C PRO A 41 -20.40 -12.71 -3.79
N GLN A 42 -20.98 -12.44 -2.63
CA GLN A 42 -22.22 -13.08 -2.15
C GLN A 42 -23.37 -12.08 -1.95
N ASN A 43 -23.06 -10.77 -1.84
CA ASN A 43 -24.06 -9.74 -1.61
C ASN A 43 -23.79 -8.48 -2.45
N PRO A 44 -24.57 -8.23 -3.52
CA PRO A 44 -24.36 -7.09 -4.42
C PRO A 44 -24.59 -5.72 -3.75
N ASP A 45 -25.17 -5.67 -2.57
CA ASP A 45 -25.35 -4.43 -1.81
C ASP A 45 -24.13 -4.06 -0.96
N ILE A 46 -23.17 -4.99 -0.81
CA ILE A 46 -21.91 -4.72 -0.15
C ILE A 46 -20.86 -4.38 -1.19
N ILE A 47 -20.35 -3.15 -1.11
CA ILE A 47 -19.35 -2.60 -2.03
C ILE A 47 -18.20 -2.05 -1.21
N TRP A 48 -17.00 -2.31 -1.68
CA TRP A 48 -15.77 -1.76 -1.15
C TRP A 48 -15.15 -0.83 -2.18
N ASP A 49 -14.73 0.32 -1.74
CA ASP A 49 -13.98 1.26 -2.54
C ASP A 49 -12.63 1.53 -1.90
N LEU A 50 -11.59 1.44 -2.70
CA LEU A 50 -10.21 1.64 -2.29
C LEU A 50 -9.64 2.87 -2.99
N CYS A 51 -9.08 3.73 -2.16
CA CYS A 51 -8.25 4.84 -2.58
C CYS A 51 -7.23 5.12 -1.46
N TYR A 52 -7.05 6.34 -0.98
CA TYR A 52 -6.25 6.59 0.24
C TYR A 52 -6.76 5.77 1.42
N ASN A 53 -8.08 5.77 1.60
CA ASN A 53 -8.77 5.03 2.63
C ASN A 53 -9.54 3.87 1.99
N VAL A 54 -9.98 2.94 2.85
CA VAL A 54 -10.95 1.92 2.47
C VAL A 54 -12.33 2.39 2.90
N TRP A 55 -13.28 2.30 1.99
CA TRP A 55 -14.68 2.63 2.21
C TRP A 55 -15.55 1.41 1.97
N LYS A 56 -16.59 1.29 2.77
CA LYS A 56 -17.58 0.20 2.64
C LYS A 56 -18.98 0.76 2.55
N SER A 57 -19.72 0.29 1.56
CA SER A 57 -21.17 0.44 1.47
C SER A 57 -21.86 -0.88 1.84
N ILE A 58 -23.06 -0.79 2.40
CA ILE A 58 -23.96 -1.91 2.67
C ILE A 58 -25.35 -1.69 2.08
N ASP A 59 -25.50 -0.66 1.28
CA ASP A 59 -26.77 -0.22 0.66
C ASP A 59 -26.67 -0.07 -0.87
N GLY A 60 -25.80 -0.87 -1.46
CA GLY A 60 -25.62 -0.92 -2.91
C GLY A 60 -24.84 0.28 -3.49
N GLY A 61 -24.06 0.97 -2.66
CA GLY A 61 -23.23 2.09 -3.11
C GLY A 61 -23.86 3.49 -2.92
N ARG A 62 -24.96 3.59 -2.17
CA ARG A 62 -25.59 4.89 -1.89
C ARG A 62 -24.90 5.66 -0.79
N THR A 63 -24.50 4.95 0.27
CA THR A 63 -23.70 5.54 1.35
C THR A 63 -22.45 4.72 1.62
N PHE A 64 -21.41 5.39 2.12
CA PHE A 64 -20.12 4.78 2.43
C PHE A 64 -19.68 5.16 3.85
N ALA A 65 -19.15 4.18 4.56
CA ALA A 65 -18.47 4.38 5.84
C ALA A 65 -16.99 4.02 5.69
N GLN A 66 -16.12 4.82 6.26
CA GLN A 66 -14.69 4.52 6.26
C GLN A 66 -14.39 3.28 7.12
N VAL A 67 -13.53 2.42 6.60
CA VAL A 67 -12.97 1.26 7.30
C VAL A 67 -11.52 1.54 7.65
N THR A 68 -11.16 1.38 8.92
CA THR A 68 -9.78 1.56 9.37
C THR A 68 -8.92 0.36 8.95
N THR A 69 -7.87 0.63 8.20
CA THR A 69 -6.81 -0.32 7.82
C THR A 69 -5.50 0.03 8.52
N PRO A 70 -4.53 -0.90 8.63
CA PRO A 70 -3.24 -0.63 9.28
C PRO A 70 -2.39 0.44 8.60
N HIS A 71 -2.61 0.69 7.30
CA HIS A 71 -1.93 1.71 6.51
C HIS A 71 -2.91 2.33 5.50
N GLY A 72 -2.58 3.54 5.04
CA GLY A 72 -3.27 4.20 3.93
C GLY A 72 -2.81 3.71 2.56
N ASP A 73 -3.22 4.43 1.53
CA ASP A 73 -2.90 4.12 0.12
C ASP A 73 -3.17 2.65 -0.20
N ASN A 74 -4.47 2.35 -0.30
CA ASN A 74 -4.97 0.98 -0.47
C ASN A 74 -5.15 0.67 -1.95
N HIS A 75 -4.38 -0.30 -2.47
CA HIS A 75 -4.28 -0.59 -3.90
C HIS A 75 -5.11 -1.77 -4.36
N ASP A 76 -5.29 -2.80 -3.52
CA ASP A 76 -6.01 -4.00 -3.91
C ASP A 76 -6.73 -4.65 -2.75
N LEU A 77 -7.82 -5.37 -3.06
CA LEU A 77 -8.63 -6.11 -2.10
C LEU A 77 -9.10 -7.42 -2.70
N TRP A 78 -8.66 -8.53 -2.13
CA TRP A 78 -9.25 -9.82 -2.43
C TRP A 78 -10.25 -10.21 -1.36
N ILE A 79 -11.44 -10.65 -1.78
CA ILE A 79 -12.53 -11.13 -0.92
C ILE A 79 -12.75 -12.60 -1.25
N ASP A 80 -12.70 -13.51 -0.26
CA ASP A 80 -12.93 -14.93 -0.47
C ASP A 80 -14.36 -15.16 -0.95
N PRO A 81 -14.57 -15.69 -2.18
CA PRO A 81 -15.93 -15.88 -2.73
C PRO A 81 -16.75 -16.92 -1.97
N ARG A 82 -16.09 -17.78 -1.18
CA ARG A 82 -16.77 -18.80 -0.35
C ARG A 82 -17.05 -18.31 1.06
N ASN A 83 -16.30 -17.33 1.54
CA ASN A 83 -16.46 -16.74 2.86
C ASN A 83 -15.98 -15.27 2.86
N PRO A 84 -16.85 -14.30 2.54
CA PRO A 84 -16.49 -12.88 2.46
C PRO A 84 -15.99 -12.25 3.75
N GLN A 85 -16.05 -12.98 4.87
CA GLN A 85 -15.38 -12.53 6.11
C GLN A 85 -13.86 -12.61 5.99
N ARG A 86 -13.32 -13.39 5.04
CA ARG A 86 -11.89 -13.53 4.77
C ARG A 86 -11.50 -12.57 3.65
N MET A 87 -10.55 -11.72 3.95
CA MET A 87 -10.11 -10.68 3.02
C MET A 87 -8.61 -10.48 3.12
N ILE A 88 -8.00 -10.06 2.02
CA ILE A 88 -6.61 -9.60 1.96
C ILE A 88 -6.63 -8.22 1.34
N ASN A 89 -6.00 -7.25 1.99
CA ASN A 89 -5.80 -5.90 1.49
C ASN A 89 -4.31 -5.65 1.26
N GLY A 90 -3.97 -5.10 0.10
CA GLY A 90 -2.66 -4.59 -0.25
C GLY A 90 -2.63 -3.07 -0.14
N ASN A 91 -1.62 -2.54 0.52
CA ASN A 91 -1.43 -1.10 0.71
C ASN A 91 0.07 -0.76 0.75
N ASP A 92 0.43 0.52 0.79
CA ASP A 92 1.83 0.96 0.78
C ASP A 92 2.65 0.48 1.99
N GLY A 93 2.00 0.08 3.06
CA GLY A 93 2.66 -0.54 4.21
C GLY A 93 2.88 -2.05 4.09
N GLY A 94 2.31 -2.70 3.06
CA GLY A 94 2.40 -4.14 2.84
C GLY A 94 1.04 -4.79 2.61
N ALA A 95 0.83 -5.99 3.16
CA ALA A 95 -0.45 -6.70 3.08
C ALA A 95 -0.99 -7.03 4.47
N CYS A 96 -2.30 -6.96 4.61
CA CYS A 96 -2.98 -7.35 5.84
C CYS A 96 -4.20 -8.22 5.53
N VAL A 97 -4.55 -9.08 6.49
CA VAL A 97 -5.67 -10.01 6.37
C VAL A 97 -6.76 -9.70 7.39
N SER A 98 -8.00 -9.88 6.99
CA SER A 98 -9.16 -9.85 7.87
C SER A 98 -9.88 -11.20 7.84
N TYR A 99 -10.43 -11.60 8.99
CA TYR A 99 -11.28 -12.78 9.14
C TYR A 99 -12.70 -12.43 9.62
N ASN A 100 -13.03 -11.15 9.68
CA ASN A 100 -14.29 -10.62 10.19
C ASN A 100 -14.90 -9.52 9.31
N GLY A 101 -14.71 -9.64 7.99
CA GLY A 101 -15.31 -8.73 7.01
C GLY A 101 -14.79 -7.29 7.11
N GLY A 102 -13.50 -7.12 7.44
CA GLY A 102 -12.86 -5.81 7.53
C GLY A 102 -13.04 -5.10 8.87
N ALA A 103 -13.69 -5.72 9.87
CA ALA A 103 -13.85 -5.11 11.19
C ALA A 103 -12.52 -5.00 11.97
N SER A 104 -11.56 -5.86 11.65
CA SER A 104 -10.18 -5.75 12.11
C SER A 104 -9.24 -6.41 11.12
N TRP A 105 -7.97 -6.03 11.17
CA TRP A 105 -6.92 -6.45 10.25
C TRP A 105 -5.67 -6.90 11.01
N SER A 106 -4.91 -7.82 10.41
CA SER A 106 -3.59 -8.19 10.92
C SER A 106 -2.62 -7.02 10.81
N SER A 107 -1.52 -7.08 11.55
CA SER A 107 -0.41 -6.15 11.39
C SER A 107 0.27 -6.34 10.02
N ILE A 108 0.77 -5.24 9.45
CA ILE A 108 1.66 -5.22 8.28
C ILE A 108 3.13 -5.48 8.66
N TYR A 109 3.50 -5.36 9.94
CA TYR A 109 4.89 -5.45 10.41
C TYR A 109 5.45 -6.87 10.50
N ASN A 110 4.71 -7.87 10.11
CA ASN A 110 5.14 -9.26 10.02
C ASN A 110 5.68 -9.65 8.63
N GLN A 111 5.76 -8.71 7.72
CA GLN A 111 6.24 -8.89 6.34
C GLN A 111 7.31 -7.83 6.06
N PRO A 112 8.61 -8.17 6.17
CA PRO A 112 9.69 -7.23 5.86
C PRO A 112 9.82 -7.08 4.33
N THR A 113 8.88 -6.41 3.72
CA THR A 113 8.82 -6.12 2.28
C THR A 113 8.78 -4.61 2.08
N ALA A 114 9.39 -4.16 1.00
CA ALA A 114 9.36 -2.77 0.57
C ALA A 114 9.57 -2.70 -0.95
N GLU A 115 9.09 -1.64 -1.57
CA GLU A 115 9.42 -1.32 -2.95
C GLU A 115 10.74 -0.55 -2.98
N PHE A 116 11.79 -1.18 -3.48
CA PHE A 116 13.11 -0.56 -3.64
C PHE A 116 13.30 -0.07 -5.08
N TYR A 117 13.66 1.21 -5.22
CA TYR A 117 14.00 1.79 -6.52
C TYR A 117 15.47 1.56 -6.87
N HIS A 118 16.36 1.81 -5.91
CA HIS A 118 17.80 1.68 -6.10
C HIS A 118 18.43 0.99 -4.89
N VAL A 119 19.48 0.22 -5.16
CA VAL A 119 20.24 -0.48 -4.12
C VAL A 119 21.74 -0.35 -4.36
N ALA A 120 22.50 -0.25 -3.29
CA ALA A 120 23.94 -0.29 -3.28
C ALA A 120 24.44 -1.25 -2.18
N ALA A 121 25.56 -1.93 -2.42
CA ALA A 121 26.21 -2.72 -1.38
C ALA A 121 27.45 -1.98 -0.88
N ASP A 122 27.75 -2.14 0.42
CA ASP A 122 28.98 -1.63 1.01
C ASP A 122 30.12 -2.66 1.04
N ASN A 123 31.27 -2.25 1.54
CA ASN A 123 32.48 -3.06 1.66
C ASN A 123 32.67 -3.70 3.05
N HIS A 124 31.66 -3.70 3.91
CA HIS A 124 31.71 -4.39 5.18
C HIS A 124 31.77 -5.90 5.05
N TYR A 125 32.15 -6.56 6.10
CA TYR A 125 32.00 -8.02 6.21
C TYR A 125 31.29 -8.40 7.51
N PRO A 126 30.09 -8.99 7.44
CA PRO A 126 29.26 -9.18 6.25
C PRO A 126 28.88 -7.84 5.60
N TYR A 127 28.78 -7.79 4.28
CA TYR A 127 28.38 -6.58 3.60
C TYR A 127 26.93 -6.22 3.96
N ARG A 128 26.59 -4.94 3.80
CA ARG A 128 25.23 -4.43 4.00
C ARG A 128 24.69 -3.95 2.66
N VAL A 129 23.39 -4.06 2.51
CA VAL A 129 22.63 -3.53 1.36
C VAL A 129 21.94 -2.26 1.81
N HIS A 130 22.12 -1.20 1.05
CA HIS A 130 21.49 0.09 1.24
C HIS A 130 20.47 0.28 0.13
N GLY A 131 19.28 0.78 0.44
CA GLY A 131 18.24 0.99 -0.57
C GLY A 131 17.30 2.11 -0.24
N THR A 132 16.81 2.76 -1.29
CA THR A 132 15.76 3.79 -1.22
C THR A 132 14.41 3.14 -1.44
N GLN A 133 13.43 3.48 -0.61
CA GLN A 133 12.11 2.86 -0.59
C GLN A 133 11.05 3.84 -1.04
N GLN A 134 10.04 3.35 -1.77
CA GLN A 134 8.85 4.14 -2.07
C GLN A 134 8.16 4.58 -0.76
N ASP A 135 7.78 5.85 -0.70
CA ASP A 135 7.04 6.48 0.40
C ASP A 135 7.61 6.18 1.81
N SER A 136 8.93 5.92 1.87
CA SER A 136 9.62 5.59 3.11
C SER A 136 11.05 6.14 3.10
N SER A 137 11.77 5.98 4.19
CA SER A 137 13.17 6.36 4.28
C SER A 137 14.09 5.38 3.57
N ALA A 138 15.32 5.80 3.25
CA ALA A 138 16.36 4.89 2.86
C ALA A 138 16.76 3.99 4.05
N ILE A 139 17.02 2.71 3.77
CA ILE A 139 17.32 1.69 4.76
C ILE A 139 18.64 1.00 4.46
N ARG A 140 19.35 0.59 5.50
CA ARG A 140 20.53 -0.25 5.44
C ARG A 140 20.24 -1.57 6.15
N VAL A 141 20.51 -2.69 5.47
CA VAL A 141 20.20 -4.04 5.96
C VAL A 141 21.45 -4.92 5.83
N PRO A 142 21.87 -5.64 6.89
CA PRO A 142 23.00 -6.56 6.78
C PRO A 142 22.66 -7.75 5.89
N SER A 143 23.64 -8.22 5.11
CA SER A 143 23.47 -9.43 4.27
C SER A 143 23.40 -10.73 5.08
N ARG A 144 23.82 -10.69 6.35
CA ARG A 144 23.85 -11.83 7.27
C ARG A 144 23.65 -11.36 8.71
N SER A 145 22.92 -12.15 9.48
CA SER A 145 22.82 -12.03 10.93
C SER A 145 23.31 -13.32 11.61
N TYR A 146 23.99 -13.19 12.72
CA TYR A 146 24.38 -14.34 13.58
C TYR A 146 23.21 -14.83 14.47
N LYS A 147 22.07 -14.15 14.43
CA LYS A 147 20.86 -14.50 15.20
C LYS A 147 19.99 -15.56 14.52
N GLY A 148 20.40 -16.05 13.34
CA GLY A 148 19.61 -17.01 12.54
C GLY A 148 18.55 -16.40 11.63
N ALA A 149 18.24 -15.11 11.79
CA ALA A 149 17.35 -14.32 10.93
C ALA A 149 17.78 -12.86 10.94
N ILE A 150 17.48 -12.13 9.87
CA ILE A 150 17.59 -10.67 9.82
C ILE A 150 16.27 -10.11 10.34
N LEU A 151 16.31 -9.30 11.38
CA LEU A 151 15.15 -8.71 12.03
C LEU A 151 15.12 -7.19 11.78
N MET A 152 13.98 -6.55 12.01
CA MET A 152 13.86 -5.09 11.94
C MET A 152 14.89 -4.36 12.82
N SER A 153 15.26 -4.96 13.97
CA SER A 153 16.30 -4.42 14.84
C SER A 153 17.72 -4.49 14.25
N ASP A 154 17.90 -5.15 13.12
CA ASP A 154 19.18 -5.24 12.39
C ASP A 154 19.21 -4.26 11.21
N CYS A 155 18.12 -3.53 10.99
CA CYS A 155 17.96 -2.57 9.90
C CYS A 155 18.13 -1.15 10.46
N ASP A 156 18.92 -0.33 9.77
CA ASP A 156 19.14 1.06 10.15
C ASP A 156 18.55 2.02 9.10
N PRO A 157 17.82 3.07 9.48
CA PRO A 157 17.49 4.15 8.56
C PRO A 157 18.77 4.93 8.22
N VAL A 158 18.99 5.23 6.95
CA VAL A 158 20.23 5.87 6.47
C VAL A 158 19.97 7.12 5.63
N GLY A 159 18.84 7.75 5.82
CA GLY A 159 18.50 9.01 5.16
C GLY A 159 17.03 9.10 4.83
N PHE A 160 16.63 10.28 4.36
CA PHE A 160 15.30 10.53 3.82
C PHE A 160 15.41 10.45 2.30
N SER A 161 14.93 9.36 1.72
CA SER A 161 14.91 9.21 0.28
C SER A 161 13.73 8.36 -0.12
N GLU A 162 13.01 8.85 -1.09
CA GLU A 162 11.98 8.16 -1.80
C GLU A 162 12.44 8.04 -3.25
N SER A 163 12.42 6.86 -3.83
CA SER A 163 12.69 6.64 -5.27
C SER A 163 14.02 7.19 -5.85
N GLY A 164 14.86 7.84 -5.06
CA GLY A 164 16.15 8.36 -5.52
C GLY A 164 17.29 7.35 -5.46
N ASP A 165 18.44 7.71 -6.01
CA ASP A 165 19.66 6.91 -5.91
C ASP A 165 20.26 6.91 -4.50
N ILE A 166 21.03 5.86 -4.21
CA ILE A 166 21.81 5.73 -2.99
C ILE A 166 23.24 5.31 -3.32
N ALA A 167 24.21 5.94 -2.68
CA ALA A 167 25.61 5.63 -2.81
C ALA A 167 26.26 5.50 -1.44
N VAL A 168 27.20 4.56 -1.30
CA VAL A 168 27.98 4.36 -0.08
C VAL A 168 29.42 4.83 -0.33
N LYS A 169 29.97 5.58 0.62
CA LYS A 169 31.35 6.05 0.53
C LYS A 169 32.32 4.86 0.60
N PRO A 170 33.18 4.68 -0.42
CA PRO A 170 33.97 3.44 -0.53
C PRO A 170 35.00 3.22 0.55
N ASP A 171 35.55 4.29 1.13
CA ASP A 171 36.58 4.29 2.18
C ASP A 171 36.01 4.45 3.58
N ASP A 172 34.70 4.71 3.70
CA ASP A 172 34.00 4.81 4.98
C ASP A 172 32.53 4.40 4.82
N PRO A 173 32.22 3.11 4.93
CA PRO A 173 30.88 2.59 4.66
C PRO A 173 29.83 2.95 5.74
N GLU A 174 30.20 3.69 6.77
CA GLU A 174 29.23 4.31 7.70
C GLU A 174 28.59 5.57 7.10
N ILE A 175 29.17 6.12 6.02
CA ILE A 175 28.63 7.27 5.29
C ILE A 175 27.94 6.81 4.03
N SER A 176 26.67 7.14 3.91
CA SER A 176 25.90 6.96 2.69
C SER A 176 25.23 8.28 2.28
N TYR A 177 25.01 8.42 1.00
CA TYR A 177 24.35 9.57 0.38
C TYR A 177 23.09 9.08 -0.32
N SER A 178 21.96 9.67 -0.01
CA SER A 178 20.70 9.38 -0.69
C SER A 178 20.12 10.64 -1.32
N VAL A 179 19.45 10.48 -2.45
CA VAL A 179 18.85 11.60 -3.20
C VAL A 179 17.33 11.54 -3.03
N TYR A 180 16.75 12.65 -2.60
CA TYR A 180 15.30 12.84 -2.57
C TYR A 180 14.81 13.42 -3.91
N PRO A 181 13.56 13.16 -4.34
CA PRO A 181 12.97 13.81 -5.50
C PRO A 181 13.13 15.35 -5.45
N GLY A 182 13.60 15.93 -6.56
CA GLY A 182 13.97 17.34 -6.63
C GLY A 182 15.47 17.62 -6.44
N GLY A 183 16.30 16.58 -6.28
CA GLY A 183 17.77 16.70 -6.25
C GLY A 183 18.35 17.08 -4.90
N ILE A 184 17.60 16.91 -3.81
CA ILE A 184 18.11 17.10 -2.44
C ILE A 184 18.94 15.87 -2.05
N ILE A 185 20.19 16.11 -1.66
CA ILE A 185 21.14 15.07 -1.19
C ILE A 185 21.18 15.13 0.32
N ASN A 186 21.02 13.98 0.99
CA ASN A 186 21.14 13.76 2.42
C ASN A 186 22.36 12.92 2.76
#